data_d74cf7f9f82dd653f2ee89947c32946f
#
_entry.id   d74cf7f9f82dd653f2ee89947c32946f
#
_cell.length_a   1.000
_cell.length_b   1.000
_cell.length_c   1.000
_cell.angle_alpha   90.00
_cell.angle_beta   90.00
_cell.angle_gamma   90.00
#
_symmetry.space_group_name_H-M   'P 1'
#
loop_
_entity.id
_entity.type
_entity.pdbx_description
1 polymer ?
#
loop_
_entity_poly.entity_id
_entity_poly.type
_entity_poly.pdbx_seq_one_letter_code
_entity_poly.pdbx_strand_id
1 'polypeptide(L)'
;MNTDTLTKYIDNEGKDKYDETTLRAMKKHHEDRMRFLTGLPEDIQAHIVTYGTSIGSTTTDFTFPQLTTALLPFYYPADEYTIDLGGKWFHGPDWEKYWDEELSQLEYACKDRVLDKISKWEYKRIALFAFAPMPLLVKLGTLLNNKLDVEVYQKQRRGGWKWQDYDKHVDFVVI
;
A
#
# COMPACT_ATOMS: atom_id res chain seq x y z
N MET A 1 -10.95 11.29 -2.71
CA MET A 1 -11.87 12.45 -2.69
C MET A 1 -13.22 11.92 -2.27
N ASN A 2 -13.74 12.38 -1.12
CA ASN A 2 -14.99 11.89 -0.53
C ASN A 2 -16.16 12.15 -1.49
N THR A 3 -17.14 11.24 -1.53
CA THR A 3 -18.38 11.31 -2.33
C THR A 3 -19.08 12.65 -2.18
N ASP A 4 -19.19 13.13 -0.95
CA ASP A 4 -19.83 14.41 -0.63
C ASP A 4 -19.08 15.61 -1.21
N THR A 5 -17.76 15.55 -1.28
CA THR A 5 -16.92 16.62 -1.84
C THR A 5 -17.07 16.71 -3.34
N LEU A 6 -17.10 15.56 -4.05
CA LEU A 6 -17.29 15.54 -5.50
C LEU A 6 -18.71 15.99 -5.88
N THR A 7 -19.72 15.52 -5.15
CA THR A 7 -21.11 15.92 -5.38
C THR A 7 -21.27 17.43 -5.17
N LYS A 8 -20.73 17.98 -4.08
CA LYS A 8 -20.75 19.43 -3.83
C LYS A 8 -20.00 20.23 -4.90
N TYR A 9 -18.86 19.72 -5.38
CA TYR A 9 -18.12 20.34 -6.48
C TYR A 9 -18.95 20.39 -7.76
N ILE A 10 -19.56 19.27 -8.16
CA ILE A 10 -20.39 19.19 -9.36
C ILE A 10 -21.61 20.12 -9.25
N ASP A 11 -22.23 20.20 -8.07
CA ASP A 11 -23.44 21.00 -7.87
C ASP A 11 -23.16 22.50 -7.78
N ASN A 12 -22.02 22.94 -7.23
CA ASN A 12 -21.73 24.33 -6.95
C ASN A 12 -20.72 24.96 -7.92
N GLU A 13 -19.58 24.29 -8.14
CA GLU A 13 -18.45 24.86 -8.92
C GLU A 13 -18.40 24.31 -10.36
N GLY A 14 -18.91 23.11 -10.59
CA GLY A 14 -18.89 22.48 -11.91
C GLY A 14 -19.87 23.14 -12.89
N LYS A 15 -20.95 23.75 -12.41
CA LYS A 15 -21.99 24.37 -13.26
C LYS A 15 -21.45 25.52 -14.12
N ASP A 16 -20.45 26.22 -13.63
CA ASP A 16 -19.85 27.33 -14.37
C ASP A 16 -18.80 26.89 -15.38
N LYS A 17 -18.32 25.65 -15.31
CA LYS A 17 -17.24 25.11 -16.15
C LYS A 17 -17.68 24.09 -17.19
N TYR A 18 -18.77 23.39 -16.94
CA TYR A 18 -19.21 22.29 -17.78
C TYR A 18 -20.69 22.42 -18.14
N ASP A 19 -21.03 21.97 -19.34
CA ASP A 19 -22.43 21.89 -19.74
C ASP A 19 -23.21 20.84 -18.90
N GLU A 20 -24.55 20.98 -18.88
CA GLU A 20 -25.40 20.13 -18.07
C GLU A 20 -25.31 18.62 -18.45
N THR A 21 -25.04 18.32 -19.73
CA THR A 21 -24.90 16.94 -20.21
C THR A 21 -23.63 16.30 -19.66
N THR A 22 -22.53 17.04 -19.67
CA THR A 22 -21.25 16.62 -19.08
C THR A 22 -21.36 16.41 -17.58
N LEU A 23 -22.04 17.33 -16.86
CA LEU A 23 -22.24 17.20 -15.42
C LEU A 23 -23.10 15.98 -15.06
N ARG A 24 -24.15 15.70 -15.83
CA ARG A 24 -24.98 14.49 -15.64
C ARG A 24 -24.18 13.21 -15.91
N ALA A 25 -23.34 13.19 -16.95
CA ALA A 25 -22.47 12.06 -17.24
C ALA A 25 -21.44 11.82 -16.12
N MET A 26 -20.84 12.88 -15.59
CA MET A 26 -19.91 12.80 -14.46
C MET A 26 -20.57 12.25 -13.19
N LYS A 27 -21.78 12.74 -12.86
CA LYS A 27 -22.57 12.23 -11.71
C LYS A 27 -22.88 10.75 -11.88
N LYS A 28 -23.42 10.36 -13.03
CA LYS A 28 -23.76 8.96 -13.32
C LYS A 28 -22.53 8.06 -13.22
N HIS A 29 -21.42 8.45 -13.82
CA HIS A 29 -20.17 7.67 -13.75
C HIS A 29 -19.68 7.53 -12.30
N HIS A 30 -19.77 8.60 -11.50
CA HIS A 30 -19.41 8.55 -10.09
C HIS A 30 -20.33 7.63 -9.29
N GLU A 31 -21.66 7.73 -9.50
CA GLU A 31 -22.64 6.86 -8.84
C GLU A 31 -22.45 5.39 -9.20
N ASP A 32 -22.21 5.08 -10.49
CA ASP A 32 -21.95 3.73 -10.95
C ASP A 32 -20.67 3.16 -10.33
N ARG A 33 -19.61 4.00 -10.24
CA ARG A 33 -18.37 3.63 -9.59
C ARG A 33 -18.54 3.39 -8.10
N MET A 34 -19.26 4.25 -7.41
CA MET A 34 -19.55 4.08 -5.97
C MET A 34 -20.39 2.83 -5.71
N ARG A 35 -21.41 2.58 -6.54
CA ARG A 35 -22.22 1.36 -6.44
C ARG A 35 -21.37 0.12 -6.66
N PHE A 36 -20.45 0.15 -7.61
CA PHE A 36 -19.49 -0.93 -7.83
C PHE A 36 -18.61 -1.15 -6.59
N LEU A 37 -18.02 -0.09 -6.04
CA LEU A 37 -17.13 -0.17 -4.88
C LEU A 37 -17.86 -0.66 -3.62
N THR A 38 -19.08 -0.21 -3.36
CA THR A 38 -19.89 -0.66 -2.21
C THR A 38 -20.43 -2.08 -2.35
N GLY A 39 -20.45 -2.62 -3.57
CA GLY A 39 -20.86 -4.01 -3.83
C GLY A 39 -19.70 -5.01 -3.85
N LEU A 40 -18.46 -4.57 -3.62
CA LEU A 40 -17.31 -5.46 -3.58
C LEU A 40 -17.34 -6.33 -2.31
N PRO A 41 -16.98 -7.61 -2.42
CA PRO A 41 -16.79 -8.46 -1.24
C PRO A 41 -15.75 -7.87 -0.30
N GLU A 42 -15.99 -8.01 1.01
CA GLU A 42 -15.07 -7.51 2.05
C GLU A 42 -13.69 -8.20 1.99
N ASP A 43 -13.65 -9.42 1.49
CA ASP A 43 -12.44 -10.22 1.38
C ASP A 43 -11.45 -9.74 0.31
N ILE A 44 -11.85 -8.79 -0.54
CA ILE A 44 -10.96 -8.18 -1.54
C ILE A 44 -10.40 -6.81 -1.14
N GLN A 45 -10.62 -6.38 0.10
CA GLN A 45 -10.03 -5.15 0.61
C GLN A 45 -8.75 -5.43 1.41
N ALA A 46 -7.74 -4.56 1.24
CA ALA A 46 -6.46 -4.69 1.92
C ALA A 46 -5.95 -3.35 2.44
N HIS A 47 -5.40 -3.35 3.66
CA HIS A 47 -4.68 -2.21 4.19
C HIS A 47 -3.30 -2.11 3.53
N ILE A 48 -2.97 -0.94 2.99
CA ILE A 48 -1.67 -0.70 2.37
C ILE A 48 -0.66 -0.35 3.46
N VAL A 49 0.32 -1.23 3.67
CA VAL A 49 1.42 -1.02 4.60
C VAL A 49 2.70 -0.77 3.82
N THR A 50 3.42 0.29 4.16
CA THR A 50 4.68 0.65 3.52
C THR A 50 5.83 0.61 4.51
N TYR A 51 6.99 0.15 4.05
CA TYR A 51 8.26 0.26 4.77
C TYR A 51 9.39 0.53 3.80
N GLY A 52 10.08 1.64 3.98
CA GLY A 52 11.14 2.05 3.06
C GLY A 52 12.33 2.67 3.74
N THR A 53 13.52 2.18 3.36
CA THR A 53 14.80 2.80 3.68
C THR A 53 15.66 2.87 2.43
N SER A 54 16.87 3.44 2.53
CA SER A 54 17.80 3.46 1.42
C SER A 54 18.56 2.14 1.29
N ILE A 55 18.80 1.71 0.05
CA ILE A 55 19.73 0.63 -0.28
C ILE A 55 20.89 1.26 -1.06
N GLY A 56 22.00 1.52 -0.37
CA GLY A 56 23.07 2.36 -0.90
C GLY A 56 22.56 3.76 -1.21
N SER A 57 22.69 4.22 -2.45
CA SER A 57 22.15 5.51 -2.92
C SER A 57 20.74 5.42 -3.49
N THR A 58 20.15 4.22 -3.49
CA THR A 58 18.83 4.00 -4.10
C THR A 58 17.72 4.15 -3.06
N THR A 59 16.70 4.91 -3.43
CA THR A 59 15.49 5.11 -2.64
C THR A 59 14.28 4.80 -3.50
N THR A 60 13.12 4.65 -2.88
CA THR A 60 11.88 4.46 -3.60
C THR A 60 10.76 5.31 -3.01
N ASP A 61 9.89 5.78 -3.88
CA ASP A 61 8.70 6.52 -3.48
C ASP A 61 7.50 5.59 -3.36
N PHE A 62 6.71 5.83 -2.32
CA PHE A 62 5.46 5.14 -2.05
C PHE A 62 4.30 6.10 -2.28
N THR A 63 3.91 6.30 -3.53
CA THR A 63 2.75 7.15 -3.83
C THR A 63 1.46 6.33 -3.82
N PHE A 64 0.44 6.79 -3.12
CA PHE A 64 -0.83 6.08 -2.99
C PHE A 64 -1.42 5.62 -4.35
N PRO A 65 -1.43 6.43 -5.43
CA PRO A 65 -1.92 5.99 -6.73
C PRO A 65 -1.12 4.83 -7.34
N GLN A 66 0.20 4.78 -7.15
CA GLN A 66 1.02 3.66 -7.65
C GLN A 66 0.74 2.38 -6.88
N LEU A 67 0.58 2.47 -5.56
CA LEU A 67 0.31 1.33 -4.70
C LEU A 67 -1.08 0.76 -4.96
N THR A 68 -2.10 1.61 -5.08
CA THR A 68 -3.46 1.18 -5.42
C THR A 68 -3.55 0.57 -6.81
N THR A 69 -2.79 1.08 -7.78
CA THR A 69 -2.70 0.46 -9.12
C THR A 69 -2.08 -0.93 -9.06
N ALA A 70 -1.11 -1.15 -8.19
CA ALA A 70 -0.47 -2.45 -8.03
C ALA A 70 -1.37 -3.51 -7.37
N LEU A 71 -2.34 -3.09 -6.55
CA LEU A 71 -3.34 -3.99 -5.97
C LEU A 71 -4.32 -4.55 -7.01
N LEU A 72 -4.64 -3.74 -8.01
CA LEU A 72 -5.63 -4.12 -9.02
C LEU A 72 -5.10 -5.24 -9.94
N PRO A 73 -5.95 -6.17 -10.41
CA PRO A 73 -7.40 -6.22 -10.22
C PRO A 73 -7.85 -7.01 -8.98
N PHE A 74 -6.93 -7.55 -8.20
CA PHE A 74 -7.24 -8.55 -7.16
C PHE A 74 -7.76 -7.92 -5.87
N TYR A 75 -7.22 -6.76 -5.50
CA TYR A 75 -7.57 -6.09 -4.26
C TYR A 75 -7.83 -4.61 -4.44
N TYR A 76 -8.53 -4.02 -3.46
CA TYR A 76 -8.79 -2.59 -3.34
C TYR A 76 -8.27 -2.09 -1.98
N PRO A 77 -7.85 -0.82 -1.89
CA PRO A 77 -7.43 -0.26 -0.61
C PRO A 77 -8.61 -0.20 0.37
N ALA A 78 -8.40 -0.67 1.59
CA ALA A 78 -9.35 -0.56 2.69
C ALA A 78 -9.46 0.88 3.21
N ASP A 79 -8.39 1.66 3.07
CA ASP A 79 -8.29 3.05 3.53
C ASP A 79 -7.89 3.99 2.39
N GLU A 80 -8.12 5.30 2.60
CA GLU A 80 -7.69 6.38 1.69
C GLU A 80 -6.21 6.78 1.90
N TYR A 81 -5.48 6.08 2.77
CA TYR A 81 -4.09 6.36 3.14
C TYR A 81 -3.26 5.07 3.26
N THR A 82 -1.96 5.24 3.33
CA THR A 82 -1.03 4.16 3.62
C THR A 82 -0.64 4.14 5.10
N ILE A 83 -0.42 2.95 5.64
CA ILE A 83 0.15 2.77 6.98
C ILE A 83 1.66 2.70 6.79
N ASP A 84 2.34 3.80 7.01
CA ASP A 84 3.78 3.89 6.86
C ASP A 84 4.50 3.45 8.14
N LEU A 85 5.36 2.43 8.03
CA LEU A 85 6.18 1.96 9.14
C LEU A 85 7.43 2.83 9.36
N GLY A 86 7.66 3.79 8.47
CA GLY A 86 8.83 4.64 8.50
C GLY A 86 10.03 3.94 7.87
N GLY A 87 11.19 4.40 8.22
CA GLY A 87 12.50 3.93 7.78
C GLY A 87 13.46 5.09 7.73
N LYS A 88 14.63 4.94 8.31
CA LYS A 88 15.67 5.97 8.28
C LYS A 88 16.58 5.77 7.08
N TRP A 89 16.97 6.86 6.48
CA TRP A 89 17.99 6.86 5.46
C TRP A 89 19.36 6.83 6.18
N PHE A 90 20.20 5.88 5.79
CA PHE A 90 21.54 5.81 6.34
C PHE A 90 22.40 6.95 5.78
N HIS A 91 22.88 7.80 6.68
CA HIS A 91 23.77 8.90 6.38
C HIS A 91 24.90 8.94 7.40
N GLY A 92 25.87 8.04 7.29
CA GLY A 92 27.01 8.11 8.20
C GLY A 92 27.89 6.85 8.23
N PRO A 93 29.03 6.89 8.92
CA PRO A 93 29.97 5.77 9.00
C PRO A 93 29.56 4.71 10.06
N ASP A 94 28.63 5.02 10.95
CA ASP A 94 28.28 4.15 12.07
C ASP A 94 27.12 3.20 11.73
N TRP A 95 27.48 2.06 11.16
CA TRP A 95 26.53 1.01 10.75
C TRP A 95 25.89 0.30 11.96
N GLU A 96 26.63 0.07 13.06
CA GLU A 96 26.08 -0.64 14.20
C GLU A 96 24.95 0.15 14.84
N LYS A 97 25.17 1.42 15.09
CA LYS A 97 24.15 2.32 15.62
C LYS A 97 22.96 2.44 14.70
N TYR A 98 23.16 2.50 13.38
CA TYR A 98 22.08 2.54 12.41
C TYR A 98 21.19 1.31 12.52
N TRP A 99 21.78 0.10 12.56
CA TRP A 99 21.02 -1.13 12.64
C TRP A 99 20.19 -1.23 13.91
N ASP A 100 20.77 -0.90 15.06
CA ASP A 100 20.07 -0.95 16.34
C ASP A 100 18.90 0.03 16.40
N GLU A 101 19.09 1.25 15.91
CA GLU A 101 18.06 2.26 15.87
C GLU A 101 16.94 1.88 14.88
N GLU A 102 17.30 1.40 13.69
CA GLU A 102 16.32 1.05 12.66
C GLU A 102 15.51 -0.18 13.05
N LEU A 103 16.14 -1.20 13.63
CA LEU A 103 15.45 -2.38 14.15
C LEU A 103 14.46 -2.01 15.25
N SER A 104 14.88 -1.21 16.21
CA SER A 104 14.03 -0.76 17.31
C SER A 104 12.83 0.08 16.81
N GLN A 105 13.08 0.95 15.84
CA GLN A 105 12.03 1.76 15.22
C GLN A 105 11.03 0.90 14.43
N LEU A 106 11.53 -0.07 13.66
CA LEU A 106 10.68 -0.98 12.90
C LEU A 106 9.79 -1.82 13.83
N GLU A 107 10.36 -2.38 14.91
CA GLU A 107 9.61 -3.13 15.93
C GLU A 107 8.49 -2.28 16.54
N TYR A 108 8.84 -1.07 16.98
CA TYR A 108 7.87 -0.15 17.56
C TYR A 108 6.76 0.23 16.57
N ALA A 109 7.14 0.63 15.35
CA ALA A 109 6.17 1.05 14.34
C ALA A 109 5.25 -0.10 13.90
N CYS A 110 5.79 -1.31 13.72
CA CYS A 110 5.02 -2.48 13.37
C CYS A 110 4.02 -2.83 14.48
N LYS A 111 4.46 -2.81 15.74
CA LYS A 111 3.58 -3.05 16.88
C LYS A 111 2.47 -2.00 16.98
N ASP A 112 2.83 -0.72 17.04
CA ASP A 112 1.90 0.40 17.27
C ASP A 112 0.91 0.60 16.12
N ARG A 113 1.39 0.51 14.86
CA ARG A 113 0.60 0.88 13.69
C ARG A 113 -0.14 -0.30 13.05
N VAL A 114 0.32 -1.53 13.28
CA VAL A 114 -0.26 -2.73 12.69
C VAL A 114 -0.78 -3.69 13.77
N LEU A 115 0.10 -4.29 14.58
CA LEU A 115 -0.27 -5.41 15.46
C LEU A 115 -1.31 -5.03 16.53
N ASP A 116 -1.18 -3.87 17.15
CA ASP A 116 -2.11 -3.38 18.17
C ASP A 116 -3.45 -2.91 17.58
N LYS A 117 -3.51 -2.70 16.27
CA LYS A 117 -4.71 -2.19 15.58
C LYS A 117 -5.44 -3.25 14.77
N ILE A 118 -4.75 -4.27 14.27
CA ILE A 118 -5.32 -5.25 13.34
C ILE A 118 -6.55 -5.99 13.92
N SER A 119 -6.60 -6.18 15.24
CA SER A 119 -7.77 -6.79 15.90
C SER A 119 -9.03 -5.94 15.81
N LYS A 120 -8.87 -4.63 15.58
CA LYS A 120 -9.94 -3.63 15.47
C LYS A 120 -10.30 -3.31 14.02
N TRP A 121 -9.50 -3.77 13.06
CA TRP A 121 -9.76 -3.54 11.66
C TRP A 121 -10.92 -4.42 11.17
N GLU A 122 -11.75 -3.85 10.35
CA GLU A 122 -12.82 -4.55 9.65
C GLU A 122 -12.23 -5.59 8.68
N TYR A 123 -11.25 -5.15 7.88
CA TYR A 123 -10.48 -5.99 6.97
C TYR A 123 -9.13 -6.34 7.60
N LYS A 124 -8.71 -7.60 7.52
CA LYS A 124 -7.47 -8.08 8.17
C LYS A 124 -6.35 -8.39 7.19
N ARG A 125 -6.59 -8.18 5.90
CA ARG A 125 -5.59 -8.39 4.86
C ARG A 125 -4.67 -7.19 4.76
N ILE A 126 -3.38 -7.46 4.61
CA ILE A 126 -2.32 -6.48 4.47
C ILE A 126 -1.67 -6.62 3.11
N ALA A 127 -1.61 -5.54 2.35
CA ALA A 127 -0.77 -5.40 1.16
C ALA A 127 0.52 -4.70 1.56
N LEU A 128 1.61 -5.45 1.64
CA LEU A 128 2.91 -4.97 2.09
C LEU A 128 3.77 -4.51 0.91
N PHE A 129 4.18 -3.26 0.94
CA PHE A 129 5.11 -2.66 0.00
C PHE A 129 6.39 -2.29 0.74
N ALA A 130 7.46 -3.07 0.56
CA ALA A 130 8.69 -2.87 1.30
C ALA A 130 9.90 -2.74 0.38
N PHE A 131 10.77 -1.76 0.68
CA PHE A 131 12.03 -1.54 0.01
C PHE A 131 13.10 -1.19 1.03
N ALA A 132 13.86 -2.19 1.46
CA ALA A 132 14.87 -2.07 2.51
C ALA A 132 15.97 -3.13 2.35
N PRO A 133 17.12 -2.99 3.03
CA PRO A 133 18.11 -4.04 3.11
C PRO A 133 17.54 -5.36 3.64
N MET A 134 18.05 -6.47 3.11
CA MET A 134 17.54 -7.82 3.38
C MET A 134 17.34 -8.14 4.89
N PRO A 135 18.29 -7.80 5.80
CA PRO A 135 18.09 -8.08 7.23
C PRO A 135 16.82 -7.43 7.80
N LEU A 136 16.50 -6.21 7.38
CA LEU A 136 15.29 -5.50 7.82
C LEU A 136 14.03 -6.12 7.25
N LEU A 137 14.06 -6.58 5.99
CA LEU A 137 12.93 -7.29 5.38
C LEU A 137 12.66 -8.63 6.07
N VAL A 138 13.72 -9.37 6.41
CA VAL A 138 13.59 -10.62 7.19
C VAL A 138 13.00 -10.32 8.57
N LYS A 139 13.49 -9.28 9.25
CA LYS A 139 12.94 -8.85 10.55
C LYS A 139 11.47 -8.47 10.43
N LEU A 140 11.11 -7.68 9.43
CA LEU A 140 9.72 -7.30 9.17
C LEU A 140 8.82 -8.53 8.98
N GLY A 141 9.28 -9.51 8.20
CA GLY A 141 8.57 -10.77 8.00
C GLY A 141 8.35 -11.53 9.33
N THR A 142 9.35 -11.54 10.23
CA THR A 142 9.17 -12.17 11.55
C THR A 142 8.18 -11.43 12.45
N LEU A 143 8.10 -10.11 12.36
CA LEU A 143 7.16 -9.29 13.12
C LEU A 143 5.72 -9.49 12.66
N LEU A 144 5.49 -9.51 11.35
CA LEU A 144 4.15 -9.71 10.78
C LEU A 144 3.65 -11.14 10.98
N ASN A 145 4.54 -12.09 11.13
CA ASN A 145 4.33 -13.53 11.35
C ASN A 145 3.33 -14.22 10.38
N ASN A 146 3.12 -15.54 10.57
CA ASN A 146 2.26 -16.35 9.69
C ASN A 146 0.78 -16.37 10.09
N LYS A 147 0.37 -15.57 11.07
CA LYS A 147 -1.03 -15.45 11.51
C LYS A 147 -1.78 -14.33 10.80
N LEU A 148 -1.05 -13.47 10.11
CA LEU A 148 -1.61 -12.35 9.36
C LEU A 148 -1.71 -12.71 7.89
N ASP A 149 -2.79 -12.29 7.26
CA ASP A 149 -2.97 -12.40 5.81
C ASP A 149 -2.19 -11.26 5.13
N VAL A 150 -0.94 -11.54 4.76
CA VAL A 150 -0.01 -10.55 4.20
C VAL A 150 0.38 -10.92 2.79
N GLU A 151 0.09 -10.03 1.85
CA GLU A 151 0.56 -10.11 0.48
C GLU A 151 1.71 -9.14 0.23
N VAL A 152 2.80 -9.65 -0.34
CA VAL A 152 4.03 -8.88 -0.55
C VAL A 152 4.13 -8.43 -2.01
N TYR A 153 4.29 -7.13 -2.21
CA TYR A 153 4.50 -6.51 -3.51
C TYR A 153 5.95 -6.09 -3.68
N GLN A 154 6.55 -6.53 -4.78
CA GLN A 154 7.95 -6.23 -5.08
C GLN A 154 8.10 -5.01 -5.98
N LYS A 155 9.10 -4.18 -5.67
CA LYS A 155 9.54 -3.11 -6.56
C LYS A 155 10.32 -3.70 -7.73
N GLN A 156 9.83 -3.50 -8.93
CA GLN A 156 10.52 -3.92 -10.15
C GLN A 156 11.62 -2.91 -10.52
N ARG A 157 12.75 -3.39 -11.06
CA ARG A 157 13.85 -2.52 -11.54
C ARG A 157 13.39 -1.55 -12.62
N ARG A 158 12.51 -2.01 -13.52
CA ARG A 158 11.89 -1.20 -14.56
C ARG A 158 10.38 -1.32 -14.40
N GLY A 159 9.76 -0.28 -13.89
CA GLY A 159 8.32 -0.26 -13.67
C GLY A 159 7.91 0.03 -12.22
N GLY A 160 6.64 -0.22 -11.93
CA GLY A 160 6.04 0.00 -10.61
C GLY A 160 6.22 -1.16 -9.64
N TRP A 161 5.31 -1.22 -8.70
CA TRP A 161 5.16 -2.33 -7.79
C TRP A 161 4.33 -3.44 -8.45
N LYS A 162 4.69 -4.70 -8.20
CA LYS A 162 3.93 -5.85 -8.69
C LYS A 162 3.88 -6.94 -7.64
N TRP A 163 2.74 -7.60 -7.57
CA TRP A 163 2.63 -8.88 -6.89
C TRP A 163 3.45 -9.93 -7.64
N GLN A 164 4.04 -10.86 -6.91
CA GLN A 164 4.83 -11.92 -7.50
C GLN A 164 3.90 -12.96 -8.12
N ASP A 165 3.94 -13.07 -9.44
CA ASP A 165 3.17 -14.08 -10.16
C ASP A 165 3.84 -15.45 -9.95
N TYR A 166 3.20 -16.32 -9.16
CA TYR A 166 3.71 -17.66 -8.85
C TYR A 166 3.50 -18.67 -9.99
N ASP A 167 2.81 -18.32 -11.07
CA ASP A 167 2.55 -19.22 -12.20
C ASP A 167 3.78 -19.47 -13.10
N LYS A 168 4.89 -18.84 -12.83
CA LYS A 168 6.17 -19.22 -13.45
C LYS A 168 6.80 -20.34 -12.66
N HIS A 169 6.58 -21.57 -13.11
CA HIS A 169 7.36 -22.75 -12.70
C HIS A 169 8.85 -22.39 -12.77
N VAL A 170 9.49 -22.22 -11.64
CA VAL A 170 10.94 -22.13 -11.56
C VAL A 170 11.45 -23.53 -11.33
N ASP A 171 11.84 -24.21 -12.39
CA ASP A 171 12.51 -25.51 -12.29
C ASP A 171 13.95 -25.27 -11.82
N PHE A 172 14.25 -25.69 -10.61
CA PHE A 172 15.63 -25.76 -10.13
C PHE A 172 16.28 -27.01 -10.67
N VAL A 173 17.19 -26.85 -11.62
CA VAL A 173 18.08 -27.95 -12.04
C VAL A 173 19.22 -28.00 -11.03
N VAL A 174 19.26 -29.04 -10.19
CA VAL A 174 20.41 -29.35 -9.35
C VAL A 174 21.47 -29.95 -10.26
N ILE A 175 22.58 -29.26 -10.46
CA ILE A 175 23.75 -29.72 -11.21
C ILE A 175 24.68 -30.50 -10.26
#